data_9be03c9a5db5d651e77f65815cd0aed2
#
_entry.id   9be03c9a5db5d651e77f65815cd0aed2
#
_cell.length_a   1.000
_cell.length_b   1.000
_cell.length_c   1.000
_cell.angle_alpha   90.00
_cell.angle_beta   90.00
_cell.angle_gamma   90.00
#
_symmetry.space_group_name_H-M   'P 1'
#
loop_
_entity.id
_entity.type
_entity.pdbx_description
1 polymer ?
#
loop_
_entity_poly.entity_id
_entity_poly.type
_entity_poly.pdbx_seq_one_letter_code
_entity_poly.pdbx_strand_id
1 'polypeptide(L)'
;RAQKKAQRPLKTVERQSGYPVAEVSGSSYSALISKYANQYDVPVALATAVIRVESNFNPMARGTHGEIGLMQIKPATARMMGYSGSAKGLFDPETNIKYGMKYLAAAHDLGGGQTCNTILKYNAGHGATRMNPVSKSYCGKVLAML
;
A
#
# COMPACT_ATOMS: atom_id res chain seq x y z
N ARG A 1 -3.85 -14.30 8.16
CA ARG A 1 -3.62 -13.79 8.43
C ARG A 1 -3.55 -13.16 8.86
N ALA A 2 -3.15 -13.26 9.07
CA ALA A 2 -3.05 -12.56 9.51
C ALA A 2 -2.64 -12.25 9.96
N GLN A 3 -2.12 -12.32 10.12
CA GLN A 3 -1.70 -11.92 10.64
C GLN A 3 -1.35 -12.19 11.49
N LYS A 4 -0.85 -12.74 11.57
CA LYS A 4 -0.38 -12.89 12.33
C LYS A 4 0.14 -12.97 13.08
N LYS A 5 0.83 -13.10 13.14
CA LYS A 5 1.45 -12.95 13.80
C LYS A 5 1.88 -12.54 14.40
N ALA A 6 2.39 -12.41 14.43
CA ALA A 6 2.84 -11.79 14.96
C ALA A 6 3.43 -11.83 15.48
N GLN A 7 4.04 -11.74 15.52
CA GLN A 7 4.59 -11.34 15.95
C GLN A 7 5.40 -11.44 16.59
N ARG A 8 6.23 -11.48 16.60
CA ARG A 8 7.06 -11.25 16.96
C ARG A 8 7.52 -10.37 17.43
N PRO A 9 7.91 -10.20 17.87
CA PRO A 9 8.25 -9.21 18.13
C PRO A 9 9.05 -8.59 17.82
N LEU A 10 9.63 -8.46 17.59
CA LEU A 10 10.25 -7.82 17.37
C LEU A 10 10.92 -7.66 17.81
N LYS A 11 11.48 -7.79 17.88
CA LYS A 11 12.05 -7.39 18.18
C LYS A 11 12.53 -6.98 18.05
N THR A 12 12.97 -6.91 17.85
CA THR A 12 13.33 -6.28 17.65
C THR A 12 13.67 -5.87 17.37
N VAL A 13 14.16 -5.84 17.21
CA VAL A 13 14.28 -5.10 16.78
C VAL A 13 14.38 -4.46 16.90
N GLU A 14 14.74 -4.17 16.93
CA GLU A 14 14.73 -3.36 16.97
C GLU A 14 14.64 -2.75 17.15
N ARG A 15 15.03 -2.55 17.29
CA ARG A 15 14.92 -1.76 17.35
C ARG A 15 15.32 -0.96 17.59
N GLN A 16 15.83 -0.32 17.40
CA GLN A 16 16.07 0.44 17.39
C GLN A 16 16.12 1.33 16.97
N SER A 17 16.57 1.69 16.91
CA SER A 17 16.43 2.35 16.19
C SER A 17 16.13 2.28 15.44
N GLY A 18 16.30 2.53 15.91
CA GLY A 18 15.88 2.35 14.75
C GLY A 18 15.36 1.25 14.46
N TYR A 19 15.30 1.16 13.53
CA TYR A 19 14.75 -0.04 13.02
C TYR A 19 15.86 -0.99 12.69
N PRO A 20 15.80 -2.19 13.16
CA PRO A 20 16.56 -3.23 12.51
C PRO A 20 15.95 -3.42 11.14
N VAL A 21 16.66 -2.95 10.16
CA VAL A 21 16.11 -2.92 8.79
C VAL A 21 15.71 -4.28 8.29
N ALA A 22 16.51 -5.30 8.64
CA ALA A 22 16.21 -6.65 8.20
C ALA A 22 14.84 -7.12 8.67
N GLU A 23 14.30 -6.48 9.68
CA GLU A 23 13.03 -6.87 10.24
C GLU A 23 11.85 -6.10 9.65
N VAL A 24 12.10 -5.29 8.65
CA VAL A 24 11.00 -4.64 7.96
C VAL A 24 10.19 -5.68 7.24
N SER A 25 8.97 -5.85 7.66
CA SER A 25 8.08 -6.87 7.14
C SER A 25 6.65 -6.37 7.25
N GLY A 26 5.70 -7.16 6.79
CA GLY A 26 4.30 -6.82 6.92
C GLY A 26 3.90 -6.56 8.36
N SER A 27 4.47 -7.33 9.32
CA SER A 27 4.12 -7.15 10.73
C SER A 27 4.58 -5.81 11.28
N SER A 28 5.67 -5.23 10.75
CA SER A 28 6.15 -3.92 11.22
C SER A 28 5.15 -2.80 10.93
N TYR A 29 4.32 -2.96 9.93
CA TYR A 29 3.37 -1.93 9.52
C TYR A 29 1.92 -2.36 9.70
N SER A 30 1.68 -3.53 10.27
CA SER A 30 0.33 -4.09 10.32
C SER A 30 -0.65 -3.19 11.07
N ALA A 31 -0.22 -2.54 12.14
CA ALA A 31 -1.09 -1.63 12.88
C ALA A 31 -1.51 -0.43 12.05
N LEU A 32 -0.57 0.17 11.31
CA LEU A 32 -0.87 1.30 10.43
C LEU A 32 -1.77 0.88 9.28
N ILE A 33 -1.50 -0.28 8.70
CA ILE A 33 -2.31 -0.81 7.60
C ILE A 33 -3.74 -1.04 8.07
N SER A 34 -3.91 -1.70 9.21
CA SER A 34 -5.24 -1.95 9.77
C SER A 34 -5.97 -0.66 10.09
N LYS A 35 -5.27 0.30 10.70
CA LYS A 35 -5.86 1.58 11.07
C LYS A 35 -6.47 2.27 9.85
N TYR A 36 -5.70 2.44 8.80
CA TYR A 36 -6.16 3.21 7.65
C TYR A 36 -7.05 2.40 6.72
N ALA A 37 -6.82 1.09 6.60
CA ALA A 37 -7.73 0.23 5.83
C ALA A 37 -9.13 0.26 6.46
N ASN A 38 -9.20 0.14 7.78
CA ASN A 38 -10.50 0.19 8.48
C ASN A 38 -11.12 1.59 8.39
N GLN A 39 -10.31 2.63 8.49
CA GLN A 39 -10.81 4.00 8.42
C GLN A 39 -11.46 4.30 7.05
N TYR A 40 -10.91 3.76 5.98
CA TYR A 40 -11.38 4.03 4.62
C TYR A 40 -12.13 2.87 3.98
N ASP A 41 -12.48 1.87 4.76
CA ASP A 41 -13.29 0.71 4.31
C ASP A 41 -12.62 -0.09 3.19
N VAL A 42 -11.33 -0.37 3.35
CA VAL A 42 -10.59 -1.27 2.47
C VAL A 42 -10.36 -2.58 3.23
N PRO A 43 -10.59 -3.73 2.60
CA PRO A 43 -10.22 -5.00 3.25
C PRO A 43 -8.74 -5.02 3.59
N VAL A 44 -8.41 -5.35 4.84
CA VAL A 44 -7.02 -5.33 5.32
C VAL A 44 -6.14 -6.27 4.48
N ALA A 45 -6.66 -7.45 4.13
CA ALA A 45 -5.92 -8.41 3.32
C ALA A 45 -5.58 -7.84 1.94
N LEU A 46 -6.50 -7.12 1.33
CA LEU A 46 -6.26 -6.47 0.04
C LEU A 46 -5.19 -5.39 0.17
N ALA A 47 -5.30 -4.53 1.17
CA ALA A 47 -4.33 -3.47 1.40
C ALA A 47 -2.93 -4.04 1.63
N THR A 48 -2.82 -5.09 2.43
CA THR A 48 -1.54 -5.75 2.71
C THR A 48 -0.93 -6.32 1.43
N ALA A 49 -1.75 -6.97 0.61
CA ALA A 49 -1.29 -7.55 -0.66
C ALA A 49 -0.78 -6.45 -1.61
N VAL A 50 -1.49 -5.32 -1.69
CA VAL A 50 -1.06 -4.18 -2.51
C VAL A 50 0.31 -3.68 -2.07
N ILE A 51 0.51 -3.48 -0.78
CA ILE A 51 1.79 -2.99 -0.25
C ILE A 51 2.91 -4.00 -0.56
N ARG A 52 2.63 -5.28 -0.42
CA ARG A 52 3.62 -6.30 -0.75
C ARG A 52 4.02 -6.25 -2.23
N VAL A 53 3.06 -6.13 -3.12
CA VAL A 53 3.36 -6.05 -4.57
C VAL A 53 4.09 -4.74 -4.89
N GLU A 54 3.67 -3.62 -4.30
CA GLU A 54 4.23 -2.32 -4.66
C GLU A 54 5.66 -2.14 -4.17
N SER A 55 5.94 -2.51 -2.93
CA SER A 55 7.22 -2.17 -2.32
C SER A 55 7.86 -3.32 -1.54
N ASN A 56 7.15 -4.41 -1.36
CA ASN A 56 7.54 -5.48 -0.44
C ASN A 56 7.88 -4.92 0.95
N PHE A 57 7.06 -3.98 1.40
CA PHE A 57 7.18 -3.32 2.71
C PHE A 57 8.45 -2.48 2.86
N ASN A 58 9.02 -1.99 1.74
CA ASN A 58 10.17 -1.11 1.79
C ASN A 58 9.72 0.35 1.77
N PRO A 59 9.84 1.09 2.88
CA PRO A 59 9.36 2.47 2.92
C PRO A 59 10.18 3.42 2.04
N MET A 60 11.37 3.00 1.63
CA MET A 60 12.24 3.82 0.79
C MET A 60 12.16 3.47 -0.69
N ALA A 61 11.24 2.60 -1.08
CA ALA A 61 11.10 2.18 -2.46
C ALA A 61 10.76 3.37 -3.37
N ARG A 62 11.34 3.37 -4.57
CA ARG A 62 11.07 4.37 -5.59
C ARG A 62 10.72 3.67 -6.90
N GLY A 63 9.65 4.12 -7.53
CA GLY A 63 9.27 3.62 -8.85
C GLY A 63 9.89 4.47 -9.96
N THR A 64 9.82 3.95 -11.17
CA THR A 64 10.42 4.62 -12.35
C THR A 64 9.63 5.84 -12.82
N HIS A 65 8.40 6.01 -12.34
CA HIS A 65 7.54 7.12 -12.72
C HIS A 65 7.28 8.07 -11.54
N GLY A 66 8.18 8.11 -10.58
CA GLY A 66 8.05 9.00 -9.43
C GLY A 66 7.21 8.47 -8.28
N GLU A 67 6.87 7.19 -8.30
CA GLU A 67 6.15 6.56 -7.19
C GLU A 67 7.06 6.46 -5.97
N ILE A 68 6.47 6.63 -4.79
CA ILE A 68 7.22 6.72 -3.53
C ILE A 68 6.64 5.77 -2.49
N GLY A 69 7.53 5.04 -1.83
CA GLY A 69 7.29 4.41 -0.55
C GLY A 69 6.45 3.15 -0.56
N LEU A 70 5.88 2.85 0.59
CA LEU A 70 5.19 1.57 0.83
C LEU A 70 4.09 1.27 -0.17
N MET A 71 3.27 2.25 -0.51
CA MET A 71 2.16 2.07 -1.43
C MET A 71 2.45 2.60 -2.84
N GLN A 72 3.68 3.05 -3.08
CA GLN A 72 4.13 3.55 -4.37
C GLN A 72 3.18 4.60 -4.94
N ILE A 73 2.91 5.64 -4.13
CA ILE A 73 2.03 6.72 -4.52
C ILE A 73 2.85 7.87 -5.10
N LYS A 74 2.36 8.46 -6.19
CA LYS A 74 2.99 9.65 -6.78
C LYS A 74 2.59 10.90 -5.99
N PRO A 75 3.49 11.91 -5.91
CA PRO A 75 3.14 13.15 -5.21
C PRO A 75 1.86 13.81 -5.73
N ALA A 76 1.65 13.83 -7.05
CA ALA A 76 0.42 14.42 -7.59
C ALA A 76 -0.82 13.67 -7.14
N THR A 77 -0.74 12.33 -7.09
CA THR A 77 -1.85 11.50 -6.62
C THR A 77 -2.12 11.73 -5.15
N ALA A 78 -1.07 11.83 -4.34
CA ALA A 78 -1.23 12.11 -2.91
C ALA A 78 -1.91 13.46 -2.70
N ARG A 79 -1.53 14.47 -3.49
CA ARG A 79 -2.17 15.79 -3.39
C ARG A 79 -3.64 15.75 -3.78
N MET A 80 -4.02 14.94 -4.76
CA MET A 80 -5.43 14.72 -5.09
C MET A 80 -6.20 14.14 -3.91
N MET A 81 -5.52 13.38 -3.06
CA MET A 81 -6.12 12.79 -1.87
C MET A 81 -6.06 13.72 -0.64
N GLY A 82 -5.58 14.95 -0.81
CA GLY A 82 -5.56 15.93 0.26
C GLY A 82 -4.21 16.17 0.92
N TYR A 83 -3.15 15.56 0.39
CA TYR A 83 -1.82 15.74 0.95
C TYR A 83 -1.26 17.11 0.58
N SER A 84 -0.72 17.84 1.55
CA SER A 84 -0.15 19.17 1.31
C SER A 84 1.34 19.26 1.59
N GLY A 85 1.98 18.15 1.96
CA GLY A 85 3.40 18.14 2.28
C GLY A 85 4.29 17.99 1.05
N SER A 86 5.58 17.83 1.31
CA SER A 86 6.58 17.66 0.26
C SER A 86 6.58 16.22 -0.29
N ALA A 87 7.16 16.06 -1.49
CA ALA A 87 7.35 14.72 -2.04
C ALA A 87 8.17 13.84 -1.08
N LYS A 88 9.21 14.42 -0.47
CA LYS A 88 10.05 13.70 0.49
C LYS A 88 9.26 13.18 1.68
N GLY A 89 8.25 13.92 2.12
CA GLY A 89 7.40 13.51 3.25
C GLY A 89 6.65 12.22 3.00
N LEU A 90 6.48 11.84 1.74
CA LEU A 90 5.79 10.60 1.39
C LEU A 90 6.61 9.34 1.67
N PHE A 91 7.90 9.48 2.04
CA PHE A 91 8.66 8.34 2.54
C PHE A 91 8.29 7.96 3.97
N ASP A 92 7.63 8.87 4.70
CA ASP A 92 7.14 8.54 6.04
C ASP A 92 6.08 7.44 5.96
N PRO A 93 6.25 6.32 6.67
CA PRO A 93 5.33 5.19 6.56
C PRO A 93 3.86 5.53 6.82
N GLU A 94 3.59 6.26 7.89
CA GLU A 94 2.19 6.58 8.20
C GLU A 94 1.58 7.50 7.15
N THR A 95 2.31 8.52 6.72
CA THR A 95 1.85 9.44 5.67
C THR A 95 1.58 8.69 4.38
N ASN A 96 2.50 7.82 3.99
CA ASN A 96 2.37 7.04 2.76
C ASN A 96 1.15 6.13 2.79
N ILE A 97 0.99 5.39 3.89
CA ILE A 97 -0.13 4.47 4.05
C ILE A 97 -1.45 5.25 4.09
N LYS A 98 -1.50 6.38 4.78
CA LYS A 98 -2.72 7.17 4.85
C LYS A 98 -3.21 7.59 3.46
N TYR A 99 -2.35 8.25 2.69
CA TYR A 99 -2.77 8.78 1.39
C TYR A 99 -2.85 7.70 0.32
N GLY A 100 -1.99 6.70 0.38
CA GLY A 100 -2.10 5.53 -0.49
C GLY A 100 -3.39 4.76 -0.25
N MET A 101 -3.78 4.63 1.02
CA MET A 101 -5.02 3.92 1.36
C MET A 101 -6.25 4.69 0.89
N LYS A 102 -6.24 6.02 0.98
CA LYS A 102 -7.33 6.83 0.43
C LYS A 102 -7.47 6.59 -1.07
N TYR A 103 -6.36 6.55 -1.79
CA TYR A 103 -6.37 6.29 -3.22
C TYR A 103 -6.88 4.88 -3.54
N LEU A 104 -6.42 3.89 -2.77
CA LEU A 104 -6.87 2.51 -2.93
C LEU A 104 -8.36 2.38 -2.60
N ALA A 105 -8.84 3.07 -1.58
CA ALA A 105 -10.25 3.06 -1.20
C ALA A 105 -11.13 3.58 -2.35
N ALA A 106 -10.70 4.67 -2.98
CA ALA A 106 -11.42 5.20 -4.12
C ALA A 106 -11.43 4.23 -5.30
N ALA A 107 -10.29 3.58 -5.56
CA ALA A 107 -10.21 2.55 -6.61
C ALA A 107 -11.14 1.37 -6.31
N HIS A 108 -11.20 0.96 -5.04
CA HIS A 108 -12.05 -0.13 -4.58
C HIS A 108 -13.54 0.20 -4.78
N ASP A 109 -13.91 1.42 -4.41
CA ASP A 109 -15.28 1.88 -4.56
C ASP A 109 -15.66 1.97 -6.05
N LEU A 110 -14.82 2.62 -6.84
CA LEU A 110 -15.05 2.74 -8.29
C LEU A 110 -15.06 1.39 -8.99
N GLY A 111 -14.32 0.43 -8.48
CA GLY A 111 -14.27 -0.93 -9.02
C GLY A 111 -15.38 -1.83 -8.54
N GLY A 112 -16.35 -1.30 -7.78
CA GLY A 112 -17.47 -2.07 -7.25
C GLY A 112 -17.07 -3.12 -6.24
N GLY A 113 -15.93 -2.96 -5.60
CA GLY A 113 -15.42 -3.91 -4.61
C GLY A 113 -14.78 -5.15 -5.22
N GLN A 114 -14.73 -5.25 -6.55
CA GLN A 114 -14.16 -6.41 -7.25
C GLN A 114 -12.64 -6.24 -7.33
N THR A 115 -11.91 -7.26 -6.93
CA THR A 115 -10.45 -7.16 -6.74
C THR A 115 -9.72 -6.69 -8.00
N CYS A 116 -9.92 -7.34 -9.14
CA CYS A 116 -9.15 -6.96 -10.33
C CYS A 116 -9.54 -5.60 -10.89
N ASN A 117 -10.80 -5.18 -10.74
CA ASN A 117 -11.19 -3.81 -11.11
C ASN A 117 -10.53 -2.79 -10.19
N THR A 118 -10.44 -3.10 -8.90
CA THR A 118 -9.75 -2.25 -7.94
C THR A 118 -8.28 -2.10 -8.30
N ILE A 119 -7.62 -3.21 -8.60
CA ILE A 119 -6.19 -3.19 -8.94
C ILE A 119 -5.96 -2.44 -10.26
N LEU A 120 -6.82 -2.64 -11.25
CA LEU A 120 -6.73 -1.89 -12.49
C LEU A 120 -6.74 -0.38 -12.23
N LYS A 121 -7.68 0.09 -11.41
CA LYS A 121 -7.82 1.51 -11.13
C LYS A 121 -6.73 2.04 -10.21
N TYR A 122 -6.20 1.20 -9.34
CA TYR A 122 -5.06 1.59 -8.51
C TYR A 122 -3.79 1.72 -9.36
N ASN A 123 -3.56 0.76 -10.25
CA ASN A 123 -2.33 0.68 -11.04
C ASN A 123 -2.35 1.59 -12.27
N ALA A 124 -3.47 1.64 -12.98
CA ALA A 124 -3.57 2.34 -14.26
C ALA A 124 -4.36 3.66 -14.17
N GLY A 125 -4.88 3.99 -12.99
CA GLY A 125 -5.63 5.24 -12.76
C GLY A 125 -7.11 4.99 -12.57
N HIS A 126 -7.76 5.88 -11.81
CA HIS A 126 -9.17 5.72 -11.43
C HIS A 126 -10.11 5.67 -12.65
N GLY A 127 -9.72 6.29 -13.75
CA GLY A 127 -10.53 6.28 -14.97
C GLY A 127 -10.35 5.06 -15.84
N ALA A 128 -9.43 4.15 -15.50
CA ALA A 128 -9.17 2.98 -16.32
C ALA A 128 -10.35 2.02 -16.30
N THR A 129 -10.76 1.57 -17.50
CA THR A 129 -11.88 0.64 -17.65
C THR A 129 -11.50 -0.61 -18.44
N ARG A 130 -10.29 -0.63 -19.04
CA ARG A 130 -9.83 -1.76 -19.85
C ARG A 130 -8.63 -2.40 -19.18
N MET A 131 -8.73 -3.69 -18.95
CA MET A 131 -7.62 -4.45 -18.38
C MET A 131 -6.43 -4.43 -19.33
N ASN A 132 -5.23 -4.37 -18.76
CA ASN A 132 -3.97 -4.39 -19.49
C ASN A 132 -3.06 -5.47 -18.90
N PRO A 133 -2.01 -5.91 -19.64
CA PRO A 133 -1.18 -7.01 -19.16
C PRO A 133 -0.50 -6.76 -17.82
N VAL A 134 -0.07 -5.52 -17.55
CA VAL A 134 0.61 -5.19 -16.29
C VAL A 134 -0.36 -5.28 -15.13
N SER A 135 -1.53 -4.67 -15.26
CA SER A 135 -2.56 -4.72 -14.21
C SER A 135 -3.09 -6.13 -14.01
N LYS A 136 -3.19 -6.91 -15.08
CA LYS A 136 -3.63 -8.30 -14.99
C LYS A 136 -2.63 -9.13 -14.18
N SER A 137 -1.33 -8.97 -14.47
CA SER A 137 -0.29 -9.68 -13.72
C SER A 137 -0.31 -9.25 -12.24
N TYR A 138 -0.45 -7.96 -12.00
CA TYR A 138 -0.57 -7.42 -10.65
C TYR A 138 -1.75 -8.06 -9.91
N CYS A 139 -2.91 -8.09 -10.56
CA CYS A 139 -4.09 -8.69 -9.93
C CYS A 139 -3.87 -10.17 -9.61
N GLY A 140 -3.21 -10.90 -10.51
CA GLY A 140 -2.89 -12.30 -10.25
C GLY A 140 -2.05 -12.49 -8.99
N LYS A 141 -1.06 -11.62 -8.78
CA LYS A 141 -0.25 -11.67 -7.57
C LYS A 141 -1.08 -11.37 -6.33
N VAL A 142 -1.95 -10.37 -6.41
CA VAL A 142 -2.82 -10.02 -5.28
C VAL A 142 -3.75 -11.18 -4.94
N LEU A 143 -4.40 -11.76 -5.95
CA LEU A 143 -5.34 -12.88 -5.73
C LEU A 143 -4.65 -14.07 -5.07
N ALA A 144 -3.37 -14.31 -5.40
CA ALA A 144 -2.62 -15.41 -4.80
C ALA A 144 -2.33 -15.19 -3.30
N MET A 145 -2.47 -13.95 -2.83
CA MET A 145 -2.19 -13.59 -1.42
C MET A 145 -3.46 -13.48 -0.56
N LEU A 146 -4.63 -13.49 -1.18
CA LEU A 146 -5.89 -13.31 -0.44
C LEU A 146 -6.48 -14.63 0.13
#